data_b5b183ef7742715354fef25f7afc01bd
#
_entry.id   b5b183ef7742715354fef25f7afc01bd
#
_cell.length_a   1.000
_cell.length_b   1.000
_cell.length_c   1.000
_cell.angle_alpha   90.00
_cell.angle_beta   90.00
_cell.angle_gamma   90.00
#
_symmetry.space_group_name_H-M   'P 1'
#
loop_
_entity.id
_entity.type
_entity.pdbx_description
1 polymer ?
#
loop_
_entity_poly.entity_id
_entity_poly.type
_entity_poly.pdbx_seq_one_letter_code
_entity_poly.pdbx_strand_id
1 'polypeptide(L)'
;MSLSKEVLTLQRAAHDLMYLGMDGSPVYSDDLSRRNGEVYRLTTALYNSGAKGSTVEEQANVCLALLMGYSASFVDHGEKQKHIQEVLDHCWDILDALPVSLLKLRLLTACYGEVFDEPLADEGRTIIASWDSASLTAEQQEAIEEFQNVVDNPYPWEYIDE
;
A
#
# COMPACT_ATOMS: atom_id res chain seq x y z
N MET A 1 -7.20 -20.43 -7.98
CA MET A 1 -7.58 -19.03 -7.65
C MET A 1 -6.92 -18.10 -8.64
N SER A 2 -7.64 -17.10 -9.13
CA SER A 2 -7.06 -16.14 -10.08
C SER A 2 -6.11 -15.18 -9.37
N LEU A 3 -5.13 -14.67 -10.11
CA LEU A 3 -4.18 -13.69 -9.59
C LEU A 3 -4.91 -12.45 -9.06
N SER A 4 -5.91 -11.95 -9.77
CA SER A 4 -6.69 -10.79 -9.35
C SER A 4 -7.35 -11.01 -7.99
N LYS A 5 -7.85 -12.20 -7.74
CA LYS A 5 -8.50 -12.54 -6.47
C LYS A 5 -7.47 -12.61 -5.35
N GLU A 6 -6.31 -13.21 -5.59
CA GLU A 6 -5.24 -13.28 -4.60
C GLU A 6 -4.74 -11.89 -4.22
N VAL A 7 -4.55 -11.04 -5.22
CA VAL A 7 -4.09 -9.66 -5.03
C VAL A 7 -5.11 -8.87 -4.21
N LEU A 8 -6.38 -8.94 -4.57
CA LEU A 8 -7.44 -8.22 -3.85
C LEU A 8 -7.58 -8.73 -2.41
N THR A 9 -7.48 -10.03 -2.21
CA THR A 9 -7.55 -10.62 -0.87
C THR A 9 -6.42 -10.10 0.01
N LEU A 10 -5.20 -10.03 -0.51
CA LEU A 10 -4.06 -9.49 0.23
C LEU A 10 -4.23 -8.00 0.52
N GLN A 11 -4.64 -7.22 -0.47
CA GLN A 11 -4.86 -5.78 -0.26
C GLN A 11 -5.88 -5.53 0.86
N ARG A 12 -6.98 -6.27 0.88
CA ARG A 12 -8.00 -6.15 1.92
C ARG A 12 -7.49 -6.57 3.29
N ALA A 13 -6.79 -7.70 3.35
CA ALA A 13 -6.25 -8.19 4.61
C ALA A 13 -5.20 -7.23 5.19
N ALA A 14 -4.33 -6.68 4.34
CA ALA A 14 -3.32 -5.70 4.76
C ALA A 14 -3.99 -4.40 5.23
N HIS A 15 -4.97 -3.92 4.50
CA HIS A 15 -5.72 -2.71 4.89
C HIS A 15 -6.39 -2.91 6.24
N ASP A 16 -7.08 -4.02 6.43
CA ASP A 16 -7.77 -4.31 7.69
C ASP A 16 -6.82 -4.40 8.87
N LEU A 17 -5.62 -4.96 8.64
CA LEU A 17 -4.61 -5.02 9.68
C LEU A 17 -4.05 -3.63 10.01
N MET A 18 -3.76 -2.81 9.00
CA MET A 18 -3.21 -1.46 9.19
C MET A 18 -4.16 -0.56 9.96
N TYR A 19 -5.46 -0.70 9.74
CA TYR A 19 -6.48 0.16 10.37
C TYR A 19 -7.17 -0.49 11.56
N LEU A 20 -6.66 -1.63 12.01
CA LEU A 20 -7.24 -2.32 13.17
C LEU A 20 -7.21 -1.43 14.41
N GLY A 21 -8.36 -1.19 15.01
CA GLY A 21 -8.49 -0.36 16.20
C GLY A 21 -8.56 1.15 15.93
N MET A 22 -8.45 1.59 14.69
CA MET A 22 -8.52 3.02 14.35
C MET A 22 -9.88 3.65 14.63
N ASP A 23 -10.94 2.84 14.68
CA ASP A 23 -12.30 3.29 14.99
C ASP A 23 -12.56 3.36 16.51
N GLY A 24 -11.54 3.14 17.34
CA GLY A 24 -11.68 3.11 18.78
C GLY A 24 -12.06 1.76 19.37
N SER A 25 -12.27 0.76 18.54
CA SER A 25 -12.61 -0.60 19.00
C SER A 25 -11.42 -1.23 19.73
N PRO A 26 -11.67 -2.08 20.76
CA PRO A 26 -10.57 -2.79 21.43
C PRO A 26 -9.85 -3.74 20.45
N VAL A 27 -8.53 -3.79 20.59
CA VAL A 27 -7.70 -4.71 19.81
C VAL A 27 -7.20 -5.82 20.73
N TYR A 28 -7.57 -7.06 20.43
CA TYR A 28 -7.16 -8.22 21.21
C TYR A 28 -5.92 -8.86 20.60
N SER A 29 -4.98 -9.27 21.43
CA SER A 29 -3.70 -9.81 20.98
C SER A 29 -3.85 -11.04 20.10
N ASP A 30 -4.82 -11.91 20.38
CA ASP A 30 -5.08 -13.11 19.57
C ASP A 30 -5.58 -12.74 18.16
N ASP A 31 -6.47 -11.77 18.08
CA ASP A 31 -6.97 -11.28 16.80
C ASP A 31 -5.88 -10.58 15.99
N LEU A 32 -5.09 -9.75 16.66
CA LEU A 32 -3.96 -9.07 16.03
C LEU A 32 -2.96 -10.09 15.47
N SER A 33 -2.59 -11.09 16.25
CA SER A 33 -1.65 -12.13 15.83
C SER A 33 -2.18 -12.93 14.64
N ARG A 34 -3.47 -13.28 14.67
CA ARG A 34 -4.12 -14.02 13.59
C ARG A 34 -4.11 -13.21 12.28
N ARG A 35 -4.47 -11.94 12.37
CA ARG A 35 -4.50 -11.06 11.19
C ARG A 35 -3.10 -10.82 10.64
N ASN A 36 -2.13 -10.60 11.52
CA ASN A 36 -0.74 -10.44 11.12
C ASN A 36 -0.22 -11.70 10.41
N GLY A 37 -0.50 -12.87 10.96
CA GLY A 37 -0.10 -14.15 10.36
C GLY A 37 -0.74 -14.35 8.98
N GLU A 38 -2.00 -13.97 8.82
CA GLU A 38 -2.71 -14.08 7.56
C GLU A 38 -2.07 -13.17 6.50
N VAL A 39 -1.81 -11.92 6.84
CA VAL A 39 -1.15 -10.97 5.92
C VAL A 39 0.24 -11.48 5.54
N TYR A 40 1.02 -11.94 6.52
CA TYR A 40 2.34 -12.50 6.26
C TYR A 40 2.28 -13.69 5.29
N ARG A 41 1.34 -14.61 5.54
CA ARG A 41 1.16 -15.80 4.70
C ARG A 41 0.79 -15.42 3.27
N LEU A 42 -0.18 -14.50 3.11
CA LEU A 42 -0.64 -14.06 1.79
C LEU A 42 0.46 -13.32 1.04
N THR A 43 1.20 -12.46 1.72
CA THR A 43 2.30 -11.71 1.12
C THR A 43 3.40 -12.65 0.64
N THR A 44 3.79 -13.59 1.49
CA THR A 44 4.82 -14.58 1.15
C THR A 44 4.40 -15.44 -0.03
N ALA A 45 3.14 -15.88 -0.04
CA ALA A 45 2.62 -16.72 -1.13
C ALA A 45 2.63 -15.95 -2.46
N LEU A 46 2.20 -14.70 -2.46
CA LEU A 46 2.20 -13.88 -3.67
C LEU A 46 3.62 -13.64 -4.18
N TYR A 47 4.53 -13.26 -3.28
CA TYR A 47 5.93 -13.05 -3.65
C TYR A 47 6.54 -14.32 -4.23
N ASN A 48 6.38 -15.45 -3.56
CA ASN A 48 6.98 -16.72 -3.98
C ASN A 48 6.38 -17.27 -5.28
N SER A 49 5.14 -16.89 -5.59
CA SER A 49 4.53 -17.32 -6.85
C SER A 49 5.22 -16.73 -8.07
N GLY A 50 5.93 -15.60 -7.89
CA GLY A 50 6.57 -14.90 -8.99
C GLY A 50 5.62 -14.23 -9.97
N ALA A 51 4.32 -14.24 -9.68
CA ALA A 51 3.31 -13.66 -10.56
C ALA A 51 3.45 -12.14 -10.60
N LYS A 52 3.42 -11.55 -11.80
CA LYS A 52 3.61 -10.11 -11.99
C LYS A 52 2.43 -9.43 -12.65
N GLY A 53 1.54 -10.19 -13.27
CA GLY A 53 0.44 -9.65 -14.04
C GLY A 53 0.79 -9.47 -15.51
N SER A 54 -0.22 -9.45 -16.37
CA SER A 54 -0.03 -9.33 -17.81
C SER A 54 -0.28 -7.92 -18.35
N THR A 55 -1.06 -7.10 -17.64
CA THR A 55 -1.28 -5.70 -18.01
C THR A 55 -0.56 -4.79 -17.00
N VAL A 56 -0.35 -3.53 -17.39
CA VAL A 56 0.24 -2.54 -16.48
C VAL A 56 -0.58 -2.41 -15.20
N GLU A 57 -1.91 -2.41 -15.32
CA GLU A 57 -2.81 -2.32 -14.18
C GLU A 57 -2.69 -3.52 -13.24
N GLU A 58 -2.62 -4.74 -13.81
CA GLU A 58 -2.41 -5.93 -13.01
C GLU A 58 -1.06 -5.89 -12.30
N GLN A 59 -0.01 -5.48 -13.01
CA GLN A 59 1.33 -5.34 -12.45
C GLN A 59 1.34 -4.33 -11.30
N ALA A 60 0.66 -3.20 -11.48
CA ALA A 60 0.53 -2.18 -10.44
C ALA A 60 -0.18 -2.72 -9.21
N ASN A 61 -1.24 -3.49 -9.41
CA ASN A 61 -1.99 -4.09 -8.30
C ASN A 61 -1.17 -5.14 -7.55
N VAL A 62 -0.37 -5.92 -8.25
CA VAL A 62 0.52 -6.90 -7.60
C VAL A 62 1.56 -6.17 -6.75
N CYS A 63 2.21 -5.15 -7.29
CA CYS A 63 3.18 -4.35 -6.54
C CYS A 63 2.54 -3.68 -5.33
N LEU A 64 1.36 -3.09 -5.50
CA LEU A 64 0.64 -2.45 -4.41
C LEU A 64 0.30 -3.46 -3.30
N ALA A 65 -0.19 -4.63 -3.67
CA ALA A 65 -0.51 -5.68 -2.69
C ALA A 65 0.73 -6.11 -1.89
N LEU A 66 1.85 -6.30 -2.56
CA LEU A 66 3.10 -6.69 -1.89
C LEU A 66 3.59 -5.59 -0.95
N LEU A 67 3.61 -4.34 -1.40
CA LEU A 67 4.02 -3.22 -0.56
C LEU A 67 3.10 -3.06 0.65
N MET A 68 1.79 -3.17 0.47
CA MET A 68 0.83 -3.13 1.57
C MET A 68 1.07 -4.28 2.56
N GLY A 69 1.28 -5.49 2.04
CA GLY A 69 1.52 -6.66 2.88
C GLY A 69 2.78 -6.53 3.72
N TYR A 70 3.88 -6.10 3.12
CA TYR A 70 5.13 -5.89 3.85
C TYR A 70 5.01 -4.74 4.85
N SER A 71 4.31 -3.67 4.50
CA SER A 71 4.12 -2.52 5.38
C SER A 71 3.25 -2.87 6.58
N ALA A 72 2.19 -3.64 6.38
CA ALA A 72 1.23 -3.98 7.43
C ALA A 72 1.73 -5.07 8.37
N SER A 73 2.52 -6.03 7.87
CA SER A 73 2.98 -7.18 8.64
C SER A 73 4.12 -6.82 9.59
N PHE A 74 4.08 -7.33 10.80
CA PHE A 74 5.14 -7.14 11.79
C PHE A 74 6.28 -8.14 11.65
N VAL A 75 6.03 -9.25 10.95
CA VAL A 75 7.02 -10.34 10.88
C VAL A 75 8.10 -9.99 9.89
N ASP A 76 9.35 -10.10 10.32
CA ASP A 76 10.52 -9.88 9.47
C ASP A 76 11.54 -10.97 9.74
N HIS A 77 11.78 -11.82 8.74
CA HIS A 77 12.77 -12.89 8.80
C HIS A 77 14.10 -12.49 8.17
N GLY A 78 14.38 -11.18 8.09
CA GLY A 78 15.64 -10.67 7.57
C GLY A 78 15.65 -10.39 6.08
N GLU A 79 14.59 -10.72 5.36
CA GLU A 79 14.51 -10.52 3.91
C GLU A 79 13.50 -9.47 3.47
N LYS A 80 12.76 -8.91 4.41
CA LYS A 80 11.68 -7.98 4.12
C LYS A 80 12.16 -6.77 3.31
N GLN A 81 13.24 -6.14 3.73
CA GLN A 81 13.78 -4.97 3.03
C GLN A 81 14.27 -5.31 1.62
N LYS A 82 14.86 -6.48 1.45
CA LYS A 82 15.29 -6.95 0.13
C LYS A 82 14.09 -7.11 -0.80
N HIS A 83 13.02 -7.73 -0.32
CA HIS A 83 11.80 -7.93 -1.10
C HIS A 83 11.12 -6.60 -1.44
N ILE A 84 11.05 -5.68 -0.48
CA ILE A 84 10.51 -4.35 -0.71
C ILE A 84 11.30 -3.64 -1.81
N GLN A 85 12.63 -3.69 -1.75
CA GLN A 85 13.47 -3.05 -2.77
C GLN A 85 13.23 -3.63 -4.16
N GLU A 86 13.10 -4.95 -4.26
CA GLU A 86 12.78 -5.60 -5.53
C GLU A 86 11.45 -5.13 -6.10
N VAL A 87 10.43 -5.01 -5.25
CA VAL A 87 9.11 -4.51 -5.66
C VAL A 87 9.20 -3.05 -6.11
N LEU A 88 9.91 -2.22 -5.36
CA LEU A 88 10.10 -0.81 -5.70
C LEU A 88 10.78 -0.66 -7.07
N ASP A 89 11.78 -1.47 -7.34
CA ASP A 89 12.48 -1.42 -8.62
C ASP A 89 11.55 -1.69 -9.81
N HIS A 90 10.55 -2.57 -9.62
CA HIS A 90 9.50 -2.78 -10.63
C HIS A 90 8.53 -1.61 -10.71
N CYS A 91 8.27 -0.94 -9.60
CA CYS A 91 7.28 0.15 -9.54
C CYS A 91 7.67 1.33 -10.43
N TRP A 92 8.95 1.63 -10.57
CA TRP A 92 9.38 2.82 -11.31
C TRP A 92 8.91 2.79 -12.77
N ASP A 93 9.09 1.67 -13.45
CA ASP A 93 8.63 1.51 -14.84
C ASP A 93 7.09 1.47 -14.91
N ILE A 94 6.46 0.81 -13.95
CA ILE A 94 5.01 0.69 -13.88
C ILE A 94 4.37 2.07 -13.69
N LEU A 95 4.90 2.88 -12.78
CA LEU A 95 4.40 4.23 -12.53
C LEU A 95 4.47 5.10 -13.78
N ASP A 96 5.57 5.00 -14.53
CA ASP A 96 5.72 5.76 -15.77
C ASP A 96 4.69 5.35 -16.83
N ALA A 97 4.28 4.09 -16.84
CA ALA A 97 3.33 3.57 -17.82
C ALA A 97 1.85 3.72 -17.40
N LEU A 98 1.58 3.90 -16.10
CA LEU A 98 0.20 4.03 -15.60
C LEU A 98 -0.40 5.39 -15.96
N PRO A 99 -1.65 5.40 -16.44
CA PRO A 99 -2.37 6.67 -16.59
C PRO A 99 -2.72 7.27 -15.23
N VAL A 100 -2.97 8.56 -15.21
CA VAL A 100 -3.50 9.26 -14.01
C VAL A 100 -4.78 8.56 -13.57
N SER A 101 -4.81 8.07 -12.33
CA SER A 101 -5.89 7.21 -11.85
C SER A 101 -5.81 7.04 -10.33
N LEU A 102 -6.87 6.50 -9.76
CA LEU A 102 -6.90 6.10 -8.36
C LEU A 102 -5.79 5.09 -8.04
N LEU A 103 -5.61 4.10 -8.91
CA LEU A 103 -4.57 3.08 -8.73
C LEU A 103 -3.17 3.70 -8.72
N LYS A 104 -2.90 4.65 -9.62
CA LYS A 104 -1.60 5.32 -9.64
C LYS A 104 -1.36 6.09 -8.35
N LEU A 105 -2.36 6.80 -7.83
CA LEU A 105 -2.23 7.51 -6.56
C LEU A 105 -1.92 6.55 -5.41
N ARG A 106 -2.61 5.43 -5.34
CA ARG A 106 -2.37 4.41 -4.31
C ARG A 106 -0.96 3.84 -4.38
N LEU A 107 -0.49 3.55 -5.59
CA LEU A 107 0.87 3.03 -5.76
C LEU A 107 1.93 4.07 -5.40
N LEU A 108 1.72 5.33 -5.79
CA LEU A 108 2.60 6.43 -5.40
C LEU A 108 2.67 6.57 -3.88
N THR A 109 1.52 6.47 -3.21
CA THR A 109 1.46 6.56 -1.74
C THR A 109 2.27 5.43 -1.09
N ALA A 110 2.10 4.21 -1.57
CA ALA A 110 2.82 3.05 -1.04
C ALA A 110 4.33 3.18 -1.26
N CYS A 111 4.75 3.62 -2.44
CA CYS A 111 6.17 3.83 -2.74
C CYS A 111 6.75 4.97 -1.91
N TYR A 112 6.02 6.07 -1.76
CA TYR A 112 6.49 7.20 -0.94
C TYR A 112 6.72 6.78 0.50
N GLY A 113 5.86 5.94 1.04
CA GLY A 113 6.01 5.43 2.41
C GLY A 113 7.29 4.66 2.65
N GLU A 114 7.93 4.17 1.59
CA GLU A 114 9.18 3.40 1.70
C GLU A 114 10.42 4.26 1.44
N VAL A 115 10.36 5.22 0.50
CA VAL A 115 11.55 5.95 0.05
C VAL A 115 11.54 7.45 0.38
N PHE A 116 10.38 8.02 0.72
CA PHE A 116 10.21 9.43 1.07
C PHE A 116 10.73 10.39 -0.02
N ASP A 117 10.55 10.03 -1.28
CA ASP A 117 11.07 10.77 -2.42
C ASP A 117 10.04 11.83 -2.85
N GLU A 118 10.39 13.11 -2.72
CA GLU A 118 9.45 14.22 -2.95
C GLU A 118 8.83 14.23 -4.36
N PRO A 119 9.52 13.86 -5.44
CA PRO A 119 8.86 13.76 -6.74
C PRO A 119 7.64 12.84 -6.77
N LEU A 120 7.61 11.78 -5.97
CA LEU A 120 6.44 10.91 -5.87
C LEU A 120 5.27 11.65 -5.24
N ALA A 121 5.54 12.45 -4.21
CA ALA A 121 4.51 13.26 -3.56
C ALA A 121 4.00 14.35 -4.51
N ASP A 122 4.87 14.97 -5.27
CA ASP A 122 4.48 16.00 -6.24
C ASP A 122 3.55 15.41 -7.32
N GLU A 123 3.86 14.22 -7.80
CA GLU A 123 3.01 13.53 -8.78
C GLU A 123 1.65 13.18 -8.17
N GLY A 124 1.62 12.72 -6.93
CA GLY A 124 0.38 12.44 -6.21
C GLY A 124 -0.48 13.68 -6.05
N ARG A 125 0.10 14.81 -5.69
CA ARG A 125 -0.60 16.09 -5.58
C ARG A 125 -1.21 16.50 -6.92
N THR A 126 -0.49 16.28 -8.00
CA THR A 126 -0.97 16.58 -9.36
C THR A 126 -2.19 15.73 -9.71
N ILE A 127 -2.19 14.45 -9.35
CA ILE A 127 -3.34 13.57 -9.58
C ILE A 127 -4.55 14.08 -8.80
N ILE A 128 -4.37 14.37 -7.51
CA ILE A 128 -5.46 14.88 -6.65
C ILE A 128 -6.03 16.17 -7.22
N ALA A 129 -5.15 17.08 -7.66
CA ALA A 129 -5.58 18.35 -8.23
C ALA A 129 -6.36 18.19 -9.54
N SER A 130 -6.18 17.07 -10.26
CA SER A 130 -6.91 16.79 -11.49
C SER A 130 -8.36 16.34 -11.26
N TRP A 131 -8.70 15.95 -10.03
CA TRP A 131 -10.04 15.46 -9.68
C TRP A 131 -10.94 16.62 -9.24
N ASP A 132 -12.23 16.49 -9.55
CA ASP A 132 -13.23 17.46 -9.13
C ASP A 132 -13.55 17.26 -7.64
N SER A 133 -13.13 18.22 -6.81
CA SER A 133 -13.32 18.13 -5.36
C SER A 133 -14.80 18.10 -4.94
N ALA A 134 -15.71 18.55 -5.81
CA ALA A 134 -17.14 18.54 -5.53
C ALA A 134 -17.79 17.18 -5.80
N SER A 135 -17.12 16.27 -6.50
CA SER A 135 -17.70 14.99 -6.90
C SER A 135 -16.76 13.80 -6.69
N LEU A 136 -15.96 13.84 -5.63
CA LEU A 136 -15.07 12.74 -5.27
C LEU A 136 -15.87 11.51 -4.84
N THR A 137 -15.45 10.34 -5.31
CA THR A 137 -15.98 9.07 -4.80
C THR A 137 -15.44 8.81 -3.39
N ALA A 138 -16.09 7.90 -2.67
CA ALA A 138 -15.59 7.48 -1.35
C ALA A 138 -14.17 6.91 -1.43
N GLU A 139 -13.89 6.15 -2.49
CA GLU A 139 -12.57 5.56 -2.71
C GLU A 139 -11.50 6.63 -2.99
N GLN A 140 -11.85 7.66 -3.75
CA GLN A 140 -10.95 8.79 -3.99
C GLN A 140 -10.67 9.55 -2.71
N GLN A 141 -11.69 9.82 -1.89
CA GLN A 141 -11.52 10.49 -0.61
C GLN A 141 -10.61 9.68 0.32
N GLU A 142 -10.80 8.38 0.41
CA GLU A 142 -9.96 7.50 1.22
C GLU A 142 -8.51 7.53 0.74
N ALA A 143 -8.29 7.45 -0.57
CA ALA A 143 -6.94 7.49 -1.13
C ALA A 143 -6.25 8.83 -0.88
N ILE A 144 -6.98 9.94 -0.94
CA ILE A 144 -6.45 11.27 -0.63
C ILE A 144 -6.05 11.34 0.85
N GLU A 145 -6.90 10.84 1.74
CA GLU A 145 -6.60 10.84 3.17
C GLU A 145 -5.37 10.00 3.49
N GLU A 146 -5.24 8.82 2.89
CA GLU A 146 -4.06 7.99 3.05
C GLU A 146 -2.81 8.68 2.53
N PHE A 147 -2.90 9.30 1.35
CA PHE A 147 -1.79 10.04 0.77
C PHE A 147 -1.34 11.17 1.70
N GLN A 148 -2.29 11.96 2.19
CA GLN A 148 -1.99 13.08 3.09
C GLN A 148 -1.37 12.59 4.40
N ASN A 149 -1.89 11.49 4.96
CA ASN A 149 -1.32 10.92 6.18
C ASN A 149 0.12 10.46 6.00
N VAL A 150 0.44 9.85 4.87
CA VAL A 150 1.78 9.34 4.61
C VAL A 150 2.75 10.48 4.26
N VAL A 151 2.31 11.42 3.43
CA VAL A 151 3.17 12.51 2.94
C VAL A 151 3.36 13.61 4.00
N ASP A 152 2.29 13.98 4.69
CA ASP A 152 2.33 15.07 5.67
C ASP A 152 2.82 14.60 7.04
N ASN A 153 2.72 13.32 7.34
CA ASN A 153 3.14 12.75 8.63
C ASN A 153 4.05 11.54 8.42
N PRO A 154 5.17 11.66 7.68
CA PRO A 154 6.03 10.51 7.37
C PRO A 154 6.75 9.96 8.59
N TYR A 155 6.86 10.73 9.65
CA TYR A 155 7.56 10.35 10.89
C TYR A 155 6.62 10.57 12.08
N PRO A 156 5.59 9.72 12.25
CA PRO A 156 4.60 9.95 13.31
C PRO A 156 5.19 9.96 14.72
N TRP A 157 6.32 9.33 14.94
CA TRP A 157 6.99 9.33 16.24
C TRP A 157 7.54 10.71 16.64
N GLU A 158 7.73 11.61 15.69
CA GLU A 158 8.21 12.96 15.99
C GLU A 158 7.15 13.80 16.73
N TYR A 159 5.91 13.38 16.66
CA TYR A 159 4.79 14.10 17.29
C TYR A 159 4.38 13.55 18.64
N ILE A 160 5.08 12.54 19.13
CA ILE A 160 4.72 11.83 20.36
C ILE A 160 5.38 12.45 21.59
N ASP A 161 6.47 13.18 21.43
CA ASP A 161 7.32 13.67 22.51
C ASP A 161 6.95 15.09 23.00
N GLU A 162 5.76 15.52 22.77
CA GLU A 162 5.32 16.85 23.28
C GLU A 162 4.63 16.79 24.61
#